data_5061b70c7c18623a6f35887f2940f4c3
#
_entry.id   5061b70c7c18623a6f35887f2940f4c3
#
_cell.length_a   1.000
_cell.length_b   1.000
_cell.length_c   1.000
_cell.angle_alpha   90.00
_cell.angle_beta   90.00
_cell.angle_gamma   90.00
#
_symmetry.space_group_name_H-M   'P 1'
#
loop_
_entity.id
_entity.type
_entity.pdbx_description
1 polymer ?
#
loop_
_entity_poly.entity_id
_entity_poly.type
_entity_poly.pdbx_seq_one_letter_code
_entity_poly.pdbx_strand_id
1 'polypeptide(L)'
;MPRVPWSTCALGSLLLVSAASTGAQPPVKTEQRGRILGIGGVFFKSANRDQMRDWYSKHLGIADKGQGAVLPWREHDDPQREHVTVWTVFPNSTNYFDPSHSPFMINYIVDDMDALLDRLAQEGVKIDAKRVNESYGRFAWIYDPDGNKIELWQPSAKP
;
A
#
# COMPACT_ATOMS: atom_id res chain seq x y z
N MET A 1 28.10 47.59 -78.68
CA MET A 1 26.96 48.27 -78.08
C MET A 1 25.68 47.53 -78.47
N PRO A 2 24.97 46.93 -77.62
CA PRO A 2 23.70 47.45 -77.14
C PRO A 2 23.43 47.08 -75.72
N ARG A 3 22.41 47.72 -75.20
CA ARG A 3 21.89 48.04 -73.88
C ARG A 3 21.30 46.86 -73.09
N VAL A 4 21.53 46.87 -71.78
CA VAL A 4 20.89 46.03 -70.76
C VAL A 4 19.55 46.63 -70.34
N PRO A 5 18.45 45.85 -70.20
CA PRO A 5 17.30 46.33 -69.45
C PRO A 5 17.27 45.76 -68.05
N TRP A 6 16.85 46.60 -67.14
CA TRP A 6 16.64 46.35 -65.73
C TRP A 6 15.41 45.48 -65.50
N SER A 7 15.58 44.48 -64.64
CA SER A 7 14.47 43.67 -64.17
C SER A 7 14.33 43.83 -62.65
N THR A 8 13.14 44.09 -62.31
CA THR A 8 12.54 44.42 -61.02
C THR A 8 12.80 43.37 -59.92
N CYS A 9 13.21 43.85 -58.75
CA CYS A 9 13.21 43.12 -57.50
C CYS A 9 11.77 42.84 -57.05
N ALA A 10 11.44 41.56 -56.93
CA ALA A 10 10.24 41.16 -56.19
C ALA A 10 10.64 40.77 -54.76
N LEU A 11 10.21 41.55 -53.78
CA LEU A 11 10.31 41.23 -52.34
C LEU A 11 9.30 40.13 -52.04
N GLY A 12 9.80 38.92 -51.86
CA GLY A 12 9.04 37.79 -51.29
C GLY A 12 9.01 37.92 -49.78
N SER A 13 7.89 38.31 -49.19
CA SER A 13 7.68 38.24 -47.73
C SER A 13 7.57 36.79 -47.28
N LEU A 14 8.56 36.34 -46.55
CA LEU A 14 8.58 35.04 -45.91
C LEU A 14 7.77 35.11 -44.61
N LEU A 15 6.53 34.62 -44.61
CA LEU A 15 5.72 34.43 -43.43
C LEU A 15 6.26 33.24 -42.63
N LEU A 16 6.98 33.50 -41.52
CA LEU A 16 7.35 32.51 -40.53
C LEU A 16 6.10 32.12 -39.74
N VAL A 17 5.51 31.00 -40.07
CA VAL A 17 4.49 30.34 -39.24
C VAL A 17 5.20 29.66 -38.09
N SER A 18 5.20 30.29 -36.89
CA SER A 18 5.60 29.63 -35.64
C SER A 18 4.55 28.59 -35.27
N ALA A 19 4.86 27.33 -35.49
CA ALA A 19 4.09 26.22 -34.92
C ALA A 19 4.35 26.17 -33.41
N ALA A 20 3.38 26.66 -32.63
CA ALA A 20 3.36 26.43 -31.19
C ALA A 20 3.12 24.93 -30.95
N SER A 21 4.17 24.20 -30.62
CA SER A 21 4.04 22.84 -30.13
C SER A 21 3.37 22.89 -28.74
N THR A 22 2.08 22.63 -28.72
CA THR A 22 1.33 22.33 -27.50
C THR A 22 1.87 21.01 -26.96
N GLY A 23 2.89 21.08 -26.11
CA GLY A 23 3.38 19.93 -25.35
C GLY A 23 2.23 19.41 -24.49
N ALA A 24 1.58 18.33 -24.93
CA ALA A 24 0.65 17.60 -24.07
C ALA A 24 1.45 17.10 -22.87
N GLN A 25 1.18 17.64 -21.68
CA GLN A 25 1.70 17.08 -20.45
C GLN A 25 1.28 15.62 -20.37
N PRO A 26 2.19 14.70 -20.03
CA PRO A 26 1.83 13.32 -19.81
C PRO A 26 0.73 13.29 -18.74
N PRO A 27 -0.27 12.39 -18.87
CA PRO A 27 -1.35 12.28 -17.90
C PRO A 27 -0.72 12.08 -16.52
N VAL A 28 -1.03 12.98 -15.58
CA VAL A 28 -0.70 12.80 -14.18
C VAL A 28 -1.39 11.49 -13.78
N LYS A 29 -0.62 10.44 -13.54
CA LYS A 29 -1.14 9.21 -12.92
C LYS A 29 -1.70 9.65 -11.58
N THR A 30 -3.02 9.78 -11.49
CA THR A 30 -3.70 9.93 -10.21
C THR A 30 -3.41 8.64 -9.45
N GLU A 31 -2.52 8.72 -8.50
CA GLU A 31 -2.13 7.57 -7.70
C GLU A 31 -3.38 7.11 -6.94
N GLN A 32 -3.81 5.89 -7.21
CA GLN A 32 -5.01 5.33 -6.58
C GLN A 32 -4.77 5.26 -5.07
N ARG A 33 -5.52 6.02 -4.29
CA ARG A 33 -5.48 5.98 -2.82
C ARG A 33 -6.14 4.69 -2.32
N GLY A 34 -5.80 4.28 -1.12
CA GLY A 34 -6.30 3.03 -0.55
C GLY A 34 -5.62 1.80 -1.14
N ARG A 35 -4.28 1.85 -1.26
CA ARG A 35 -3.44 0.75 -1.72
C ARG A 35 -2.93 -0.07 -0.53
N ILE A 36 -2.70 -1.34 -0.79
CA ILE A 36 -1.90 -2.18 0.10
C ILE A 36 -0.42 -1.87 -0.17
N LEU A 37 0.32 -1.50 0.88
CA LEU A 37 1.76 -1.21 0.81
C LEU A 37 2.61 -2.45 1.10
N GLY A 38 2.11 -3.36 1.92
CA GLY A 38 2.82 -4.58 2.27
C GLY A 38 2.17 -5.33 3.43
N ILE A 39 2.88 -6.33 3.95
CA ILE A 39 2.42 -7.13 5.09
C ILE A 39 2.83 -6.43 6.39
N GLY A 40 1.83 -6.00 7.17
CA GLY A 40 2.01 -5.40 8.49
C GLY A 40 2.03 -6.41 9.63
N GLY A 41 1.47 -7.60 9.43
CA GLY A 41 1.48 -8.64 10.43
C GLY A 41 1.21 -10.03 9.90
N VAL A 42 1.84 -11.02 10.52
CA VAL A 42 1.60 -12.45 10.32
C VAL A 42 1.23 -13.04 11.66
N PHE A 43 -0.02 -13.45 11.81
CA PHE A 43 -0.58 -13.94 13.05
C PHE A 43 -1.09 -15.37 12.85
N PHE A 44 -0.77 -16.26 13.79
CA PHE A 44 -1.27 -17.63 13.73
C PHE A 44 -1.53 -18.20 15.12
N LYS A 45 -2.41 -19.20 15.18
CA LYS A 45 -2.79 -19.89 16.41
C LYS A 45 -1.86 -21.08 16.68
N SER A 46 -1.57 -21.35 17.94
CA SER A 46 -0.87 -22.55 18.36
C SER A 46 -1.47 -23.12 19.64
N ALA A 47 -1.52 -24.45 19.73
CA ALA A 47 -1.90 -25.15 20.94
C ALA A 47 -0.85 -24.96 22.06
N ASN A 48 0.42 -24.81 21.68
CA ASN A 48 1.52 -24.54 22.60
C ASN A 48 2.28 -23.30 22.13
N ARG A 49 1.71 -22.14 22.46
CA ARG A 49 2.24 -20.82 22.04
C ARG A 49 3.70 -20.62 22.45
N ASP A 50 4.05 -20.94 23.69
CA ASP A 50 5.37 -20.64 24.22
C ASP A 50 6.43 -21.53 23.57
N GLN A 51 6.15 -22.83 23.42
CA GLN A 51 7.05 -23.73 22.69
C GLN A 51 7.25 -23.27 21.24
N MET A 52 6.18 -22.79 20.58
CA MET A 52 6.27 -22.28 19.21
C MET A 52 7.16 -21.03 19.14
N ARG A 53 6.99 -20.10 20.06
CA ARG A 53 7.80 -18.87 20.15
C ARG A 53 9.28 -19.21 20.40
N ASP A 54 9.56 -20.14 21.33
CA ASP A 54 10.91 -20.59 21.62
C ASP A 54 11.56 -21.24 20.41
N TRP A 55 10.82 -22.05 19.66
CA TRP A 55 11.30 -22.69 18.44
C TRP A 55 11.70 -21.65 17.39
N TYR A 56 10.83 -20.68 17.10
CA TYR A 56 11.11 -19.61 16.14
C TYR A 56 12.26 -18.71 16.58
N SER A 57 12.35 -18.40 17.86
CA SER A 57 13.46 -17.64 18.41
C SER A 57 14.79 -18.37 18.26
N LYS A 58 14.80 -19.67 18.64
CA LYS A 58 16.01 -20.48 18.63
C LYS A 58 16.52 -20.79 17.22
N HIS A 59 15.62 -21.13 16.30
CA HIS A 59 15.99 -21.66 14.99
C HIS A 59 15.98 -20.62 13.87
N LEU A 60 15.18 -19.56 14.00
CA LEU A 60 15.03 -18.52 12.97
C LEU A 60 15.41 -17.12 13.46
N GLY A 61 15.77 -16.96 14.73
CA GLY A 61 16.10 -15.66 15.30
C GLY A 61 14.89 -14.72 15.45
N ILE A 62 13.65 -15.24 15.29
CA ILE A 62 12.43 -14.45 15.44
C ILE A 62 12.04 -14.43 16.92
N ALA A 63 12.58 -13.45 17.64
CA ALA A 63 12.40 -13.34 19.09
C ALA A 63 11.17 -12.47 19.43
N ASP A 64 10.08 -13.13 19.83
CA ASP A 64 8.90 -12.46 20.39
C ASP A 64 9.12 -12.18 21.89
N LYS A 65 9.19 -10.89 22.24
CA LYS A 65 9.39 -10.42 23.62
C LYS A 65 8.08 -10.23 24.40
N GLY A 66 6.99 -10.87 23.95
CA GLY A 66 5.66 -10.80 24.60
C GLY A 66 4.61 -10.02 23.82
N GLN A 67 5.03 -9.18 22.90
CA GLN A 67 4.13 -8.37 22.04
C GLN A 67 4.29 -8.66 20.55
N GLY A 68 4.92 -9.79 20.21
CA GLY A 68 5.32 -10.14 18.86
C GLY A 68 6.77 -9.79 18.56
N ALA A 69 7.32 -10.41 17.53
CA ALA A 69 8.58 -10.01 16.93
C ALA A 69 8.32 -8.95 15.87
N VAL A 70 9.22 -7.98 15.77
CA VAL A 70 9.13 -6.88 14.79
C VAL A 70 10.19 -7.08 13.73
N LEU A 71 9.76 -7.21 12.48
CA LEU A 71 10.62 -7.39 11.31
C LEU A 71 10.56 -6.12 10.46
N PRO A 72 11.58 -5.25 10.51
CA PRO A 72 11.58 -3.99 9.76
C PRO A 72 11.86 -4.23 8.28
N TRP A 73 11.24 -3.43 7.43
CA TRP A 73 11.46 -3.42 6.00
C TRP A 73 11.22 -2.02 5.40
N ARG A 74 11.60 -1.80 4.15
CA ARG A 74 11.44 -0.52 3.44
C ARG A 74 10.62 -0.71 2.18
N GLU A 75 9.85 0.30 1.79
CA GLU A 75 9.14 0.27 0.53
C GLU A 75 10.13 0.23 -0.64
N HIS A 76 9.77 -0.54 -1.67
CA HIS A 76 10.60 -0.65 -2.87
C HIS A 76 10.68 0.69 -3.62
N ASP A 77 9.55 1.39 -3.74
CA ASP A 77 9.44 2.64 -4.51
C ASP A 77 9.80 3.89 -3.68
N ASP A 78 9.83 3.76 -2.36
CA ASP A 78 10.28 4.80 -1.42
C ASP A 78 11.14 4.20 -0.30
N PRO A 79 12.43 3.96 -0.55
CA PRO A 79 13.32 3.35 0.46
C PRO A 79 13.55 4.17 1.72
N GLN A 80 13.10 5.42 1.77
CA GLN A 80 13.14 6.24 2.99
C GLN A 80 11.98 5.92 3.94
N ARG A 81 10.93 5.30 3.42
CA ARG A 81 9.76 4.89 4.22
C ARG A 81 9.98 3.53 4.83
N GLU A 82 10.08 3.51 6.14
CA GLU A 82 10.21 2.28 6.93
C GLU A 82 8.85 1.78 7.41
N HIS A 83 8.68 0.48 7.31
CA HIS A 83 7.55 -0.27 7.85
C HIS A 83 8.03 -1.43 8.71
N VAL A 84 7.09 -2.09 9.34
CA VAL A 84 7.35 -3.29 10.12
C VAL A 84 6.31 -4.37 9.79
N THR A 85 6.74 -5.62 9.86
CA THR A 85 5.84 -6.77 9.94
C THR A 85 5.90 -7.31 11.35
N VAL A 86 4.75 -7.35 12.03
CA VAL A 86 4.62 -7.94 13.36
C VAL A 86 4.33 -9.43 13.22
N TRP A 87 5.22 -10.27 13.73
CA TRP A 87 5.03 -11.71 13.78
C TRP A 87 4.56 -12.14 15.17
N THR A 88 3.40 -12.79 15.28
CA THR A 88 2.83 -13.13 16.58
C THR A 88 2.15 -14.49 16.57
N VAL A 89 2.40 -15.28 17.62
CA VAL A 89 1.68 -16.52 17.90
C VAL A 89 0.59 -16.26 18.95
N PHE A 90 -0.62 -16.60 18.60
CA PHE A 90 -1.78 -16.55 19.50
C PHE A 90 -2.08 -17.93 20.10
N PRO A 91 -2.68 -18.01 21.29
CA PRO A 91 -3.18 -19.28 21.80
C PRO A 91 -4.39 -19.73 20.94
N ASN A 92 -4.61 -21.06 20.82
CA ASN A 92 -5.78 -21.58 20.10
C ASN A 92 -7.11 -21.05 20.61
N SER A 93 -7.17 -20.68 21.89
CA SER A 93 -8.38 -20.14 22.54
C SER A 93 -8.64 -18.67 22.20
N THR A 94 -7.81 -18.00 21.39
CA THR A 94 -8.04 -16.61 21.04
C THR A 94 -9.32 -16.44 20.23
N ASN A 95 -10.09 -15.40 20.55
CA ASN A 95 -11.23 -14.94 19.76
C ASN A 95 -10.88 -13.80 18.80
N TYR A 96 -9.60 -13.43 18.71
CA TYR A 96 -9.17 -12.31 17.88
C TYR A 96 -9.46 -12.53 16.40
N PHE A 97 -9.43 -13.79 15.96
CA PHE A 97 -9.68 -14.17 14.57
C PHE A 97 -11.18 -14.40 14.26
N ASP A 98 -12.03 -14.40 15.29
CA ASP A 98 -13.46 -14.65 15.08
C ASP A 98 -14.09 -13.63 14.11
N PRO A 99 -15.09 -14.09 13.34
CA PRO A 99 -15.67 -15.43 13.25
C PRO A 99 -14.90 -16.38 12.30
N SER A 100 -13.70 -16.03 11.81
CA SER A 100 -12.89 -16.89 10.95
C SER A 100 -12.41 -18.15 11.71
N HIS A 101 -12.54 -19.30 11.07
CA HIS A 101 -11.99 -20.55 11.56
C HIS A 101 -10.53 -20.80 11.13
N SER A 102 -9.96 -19.89 10.33
CA SER A 102 -8.58 -19.99 9.88
C SER A 102 -7.61 -19.99 11.08
N PRO A 103 -6.56 -20.81 11.04
CA PRO A 103 -5.53 -20.80 12.07
C PRO A 103 -4.57 -19.62 11.94
N PHE A 104 -4.71 -18.78 10.91
CA PHE A 104 -3.89 -17.60 10.68
C PHE A 104 -4.74 -16.38 10.33
N MET A 105 -4.16 -15.21 10.48
CA MET A 105 -4.68 -13.94 9.98
C MET A 105 -3.51 -13.09 9.49
N ILE A 106 -3.67 -12.48 8.32
CA ILE A 106 -2.70 -11.55 7.76
C ILE A 106 -3.18 -10.12 8.03
N ASN A 107 -2.26 -9.27 8.46
CA ASN A 107 -2.45 -7.84 8.51
C ASN A 107 -1.76 -7.20 7.32
N TYR A 108 -2.47 -6.31 6.62
CA TYR A 108 -1.92 -5.53 5.52
C TYR A 108 -1.81 -4.06 5.89
N ILE A 109 -0.66 -3.45 5.60
CA ILE A 109 -0.47 -2.00 5.71
C ILE A 109 -1.16 -1.32 4.52
N VAL A 110 -1.92 -0.26 4.82
CA VAL A 110 -2.63 0.53 3.81
C VAL A 110 -2.22 2.01 3.90
N ASP A 111 -2.19 2.70 2.77
CA ASP A 111 -1.86 4.13 2.70
C ASP A 111 -3.04 5.03 3.09
N ASP A 112 -4.27 4.62 2.76
CA ASP A 112 -5.51 5.37 3.03
C ASP A 112 -6.66 4.41 3.33
N MET A 113 -6.95 4.26 4.62
CA MET A 113 -7.99 3.34 5.12
C MET A 113 -9.38 3.71 4.61
N ASP A 114 -9.72 5.00 4.61
CA ASP A 114 -11.07 5.43 4.23
C ASP A 114 -11.30 5.19 2.73
N ALA A 115 -10.35 5.58 1.87
CA ALA A 115 -10.45 5.34 0.43
C ALA A 115 -10.51 3.85 0.09
N LEU A 116 -9.77 3.01 0.82
CA LEU A 116 -9.82 1.55 0.64
C LEU A 116 -11.19 1.00 1.02
N LEU A 117 -11.67 1.33 2.22
CA LEU A 117 -12.95 0.81 2.71
C LEU A 117 -14.14 1.25 1.87
N ASP A 118 -14.15 2.51 1.40
CA ASP A 118 -15.19 3.01 0.51
C ASP A 118 -15.24 2.22 -0.80
N ARG A 119 -14.08 1.94 -1.40
CA ARG A 119 -13.98 1.12 -2.60
C ARG A 119 -14.45 -0.31 -2.35
N LEU A 120 -13.97 -0.96 -1.29
CA LEU A 120 -14.35 -2.33 -0.95
C LEU A 120 -15.85 -2.47 -0.67
N ALA A 121 -16.47 -1.45 -0.05
CA ALA A 121 -17.91 -1.42 0.16
C ALA A 121 -18.68 -1.35 -1.16
N GLN A 122 -18.23 -0.52 -2.11
CA GLN A 122 -18.83 -0.44 -3.46
C GLN A 122 -18.67 -1.75 -4.25
N GLU A 123 -17.58 -2.47 -4.01
CA GLU A 123 -17.29 -3.78 -4.61
C GLU A 123 -18.03 -4.94 -3.92
N GLY A 124 -18.77 -4.67 -2.83
CA GLY A 124 -19.55 -5.66 -2.09
C GLY A 124 -18.71 -6.56 -1.19
N VAL A 125 -17.49 -6.17 -0.86
CA VAL A 125 -16.64 -6.91 0.08
C VAL A 125 -17.24 -6.84 1.49
N LYS A 126 -17.28 -7.97 2.19
CA LYS A 126 -17.75 -8.03 3.58
C LYS A 126 -16.74 -7.32 4.49
N ILE A 127 -17.18 -6.21 5.09
CA ILE A 127 -16.39 -5.39 6.00
C ILE A 127 -16.94 -5.59 7.42
N ASP A 128 -16.05 -5.83 8.40
CA ASP A 128 -16.44 -5.89 9.81
C ASP A 128 -16.91 -4.51 10.30
N ALA A 129 -17.89 -4.46 11.18
CA ALA A 129 -18.35 -3.20 11.78
C ALA A 129 -17.33 -2.61 12.77
N LYS A 130 -16.44 -3.44 13.33
CA LYS A 130 -15.43 -3.02 14.28
C LYS A 130 -14.40 -2.10 13.63
N ARG A 131 -14.08 -1.00 14.32
CA ARG A 131 -12.96 -0.10 14.01
C ARG A 131 -12.18 0.15 15.28
N VAL A 132 -10.86 0.25 15.14
CA VAL A 132 -9.97 0.57 16.27
C VAL A 132 -9.03 1.68 15.84
N ASN A 133 -8.89 2.70 16.70
CA ASN A 133 -7.95 3.80 16.53
C ASN A 133 -7.02 3.82 17.75
N GLU A 134 -5.75 3.59 17.50
CA GLU A 134 -4.69 3.58 18.49
C GLU A 134 -3.65 4.66 18.17
N SER A 135 -2.78 4.97 19.12
CA SER A 135 -1.71 5.96 18.92
C SER A 135 -0.77 5.59 17.77
N TYR A 136 -0.65 4.31 17.43
CA TYR A 136 0.20 3.79 16.38
C TYR A 136 -0.52 3.45 15.07
N GLY A 137 -1.83 3.74 14.99
CA GLY A 137 -2.56 3.59 13.73
C GLY A 137 -4.02 3.23 13.87
N ARG A 138 -4.67 3.14 12.72
CA ARG A 138 -6.09 2.79 12.55
C ARG A 138 -6.20 1.36 12.04
N PHE A 139 -7.22 0.63 12.52
CA PHE A 139 -7.46 -0.77 12.16
C PHE A 139 -8.89 -0.99 11.71
N ALA A 140 -9.02 -1.83 10.69
CA ALA A 140 -10.29 -2.35 10.20
C ALA A 140 -10.13 -3.81 9.82
N TRP A 141 -11.24 -4.54 9.68
CA TRP A 141 -11.22 -5.94 9.26
C TRP A 141 -12.18 -6.16 8.11
N ILE A 142 -11.77 -7.05 7.22
CA ILE A 142 -12.57 -7.52 6.08
C ILE A 142 -12.52 -9.05 6.04
N TYR A 143 -13.34 -9.64 5.17
CA TYR A 143 -13.39 -11.09 4.99
C TYR A 143 -13.23 -11.41 3.51
N ASP A 144 -12.37 -12.37 3.20
CA ASP A 144 -12.24 -12.92 1.86
C ASP A 144 -13.42 -13.87 1.52
N PRO A 145 -13.51 -14.37 0.27
CA PRO A 145 -14.61 -15.29 -0.14
C PRO A 145 -14.67 -16.58 0.67
N ASP A 146 -13.56 -17.04 1.22
CA ASP A 146 -13.50 -18.24 2.06
C ASP A 146 -13.82 -17.95 3.54
N GLY A 147 -14.08 -16.68 3.87
CA GLY A 147 -14.39 -16.23 5.23
C GLY A 147 -13.15 -16.05 6.11
N ASN A 148 -11.95 -16.03 5.55
CA ASN A 148 -10.77 -15.67 6.33
C ASN A 148 -10.84 -14.20 6.71
N LYS A 149 -10.58 -13.92 7.99
CA LYS A 149 -10.48 -12.55 8.49
C LYS A 149 -9.13 -11.96 8.11
N ILE A 150 -9.18 -10.77 7.56
CA ILE A 150 -8.02 -9.98 7.15
C ILE A 150 -8.03 -8.70 7.97
N GLU A 151 -6.89 -8.33 8.54
CA GLU A 151 -6.72 -7.08 9.24
C GLU A 151 -6.06 -6.04 8.32
N LEU A 152 -6.62 -4.85 8.30
CA LEU A 152 -6.07 -3.69 7.60
C LEU A 152 -5.51 -2.73 8.65
N TRP A 153 -4.31 -2.22 8.42
CA TRP A 153 -3.64 -1.29 9.31
C TRP A 153 -3.13 -0.09 8.52
N GLN A 154 -3.62 1.10 8.89
CA GLN A 154 -3.04 2.36 8.46
C GLN A 154 -2.18 2.90 9.60
N PRO A 155 -0.84 2.82 9.51
CA PRO A 155 0.04 3.38 10.53
C PRO A 155 -0.20 4.88 10.71
N SER A 156 -0.05 5.37 11.95
CA SER A 156 0.01 6.81 12.21
C SER A 156 1.21 7.42 11.49
N ALA A 157 1.05 8.63 10.98
CA ALA A 157 2.21 9.39 10.52
C ALA A 157 3.20 9.49 11.69
N LYS A 158 4.48 9.18 11.45
CA LYS A 158 5.51 9.46 12.44
C LYS A 158 5.52 10.97 12.71
N PRO A 159 5.54 11.41 13.98
CA PRO A 159 5.64 12.83 14.33
C PRO A 159 6.95 13.42 13.83
#